data_375b63dc0649447026381fdbad88435e
#
_entry.id   375b63dc0649447026381fdbad88435e
#
_cell.length_a   1.000
_cell.length_b   1.000
_cell.length_c   1.000
_cell.angle_alpha   90.00
_cell.angle_beta   90.00
_cell.angle_gamma   90.00
#
_symmetry.space_group_name_H-M   'P 1'
#
loop_
_entity.id
_entity.type
_entity.pdbx_description
1 polymer ?
#
loop_
_entity_poly.entity_id
_entity_poly.type
_entity_poly.pdbx_seq_one_letter_code
_entity_poly.pdbx_strand_id
1 'polypeptide(L)'
;MTSKTTSTTPFADQKPGTSGLRKRTPVFMQPNYVENFVQSVFDALEGFKGKTLVIGGDGRYHNDVAIQTIIRMAAANGFGKVMVGQGGILSTPATSHVIRHHKAFGGFVLSASHNPGGPDADFGIKYNIGNGGPAPEKITDAVFARSKVIDRYLSNDAPDIDLATIGTQKSGDMPVEVIDPVADYAELMQTLFDFPAIAKMFANGFRMRFDAMHAVTGPYAHRILEDMLGAPKGTVINGTPLPDFGGGHPDPNLVYARDLYDLLMGPDAPDFGAASDGDGDRNLIIGRKRFVTPSDSLALLAANAPLAPGYANGIAGIARSMPTSAAADRVAEKLGIEMHETPTGWKFFGNLLDAGRVTICGEESAGTGSNHVREKDGLWAVLLWLNILAARGQSVDDIVRDHWATYGRNYYTRHDYDEVDAAVANQLVADLRAKLPEIAGATYDSLAVAYADDFTYHDPVDGSTSANQGIRIGFADGSRIVVRLSGTGTVGATLRLYLERYEPAHGQHDLDTQSALSFLISLADRIAGIRERTGRDAPSVIT
;
A
#
# COMPACT_ATOMS: atom_id res chain seq x y z
N MET A 1 3.91 -20.60 -34.00
CA MET A 1 2.42 -20.45 -33.95
C MET A 1 2.06 -19.06 -34.43
N THR A 2 1.03 -18.94 -35.27
CA THR A 2 0.63 -17.65 -35.84
C THR A 2 -0.12 -16.81 -34.80
N SER A 3 0.23 -15.55 -34.71
CA SER A 3 -0.58 -14.55 -33.95
C SER A 3 -1.97 -14.50 -34.59
N LYS A 4 -3.01 -14.53 -33.74
CA LYS A 4 -4.42 -14.44 -34.12
C LYS A 4 -4.96 -13.09 -33.72
N THR A 5 -5.59 -12.42 -34.67
CA THR A 5 -6.33 -11.17 -34.42
C THR A 5 -7.79 -11.52 -34.13
N THR A 6 -8.31 -11.04 -33.01
CA THR A 6 -9.71 -11.20 -32.62
C THR A 6 -10.38 -9.84 -32.58
N SER A 7 -11.51 -9.71 -33.28
CA SER A 7 -12.32 -8.49 -33.23
C SER A 7 -13.04 -8.37 -31.89
N THR A 8 -13.15 -7.16 -31.39
CA THR A 8 -13.81 -6.86 -30.11
C THR A 8 -14.55 -5.51 -30.16
N THR A 9 -15.24 -5.18 -29.09
CA THR A 9 -15.90 -3.88 -28.89
C THR A 9 -15.43 -3.28 -27.56
N PRO A 10 -15.31 -1.94 -27.49
CA PRO A 10 -14.90 -1.26 -26.27
C PRO A 10 -15.83 -1.51 -25.07
N PHE A 11 -15.26 -1.54 -23.86
CA PHE A 11 -16.00 -1.39 -22.62
C PHE A 11 -15.85 0.05 -22.10
N ALA A 12 -16.93 0.66 -21.66
CA ALA A 12 -16.93 2.08 -21.25
C ALA A 12 -16.27 2.33 -19.90
N ASP A 13 -16.05 1.29 -19.11
CA ASP A 13 -15.68 1.37 -17.69
C ASP A 13 -14.24 0.95 -17.37
N GLN A 14 -13.38 0.79 -18.39
CA GLN A 14 -11.98 0.36 -18.22
C GLN A 14 -11.02 1.52 -17.87
N LYS A 15 -11.47 2.46 -17.05
CA LYS A 15 -10.61 3.54 -16.56
C LYS A 15 -9.77 3.07 -15.37
N PRO A 16 -8.43 3.01 -15.48
CA PRO A 16 -7.58 2.70 -14.34
C PRO A 16 -7.67 3.79 -13.26
N GLY A 17 -7.73 3.38 -12.00
CA GLY A 17 -7.50 4.24 -10.86
C GLY A 17 -6.01 4.34 -10.50
N THR A 18 -5.70 4.95 -9.37
CA THR A 18 -4.32 5.10 -8.85
C THR A 18 -3.61 3.74 -8.66
N SER A 19 -4.37 2.69 -8.36
CA SER A 19 -3.86 1.33 -8.12
C SER A 19 -4.33 0.33 -9.20
N GLY A 20 -4.48 0.78 -10.44
CA GLY A 20 -4.92 -0.04 -11.57
C GLY A 20 -6.43 -0.09 -11.77
N LEU A 21 -6.86 -0.96 -12.66
CA LEU A 21 -8.29 -1.21 -12.93
C LEU A 21 -8.81 -2.22 -11.91
N ARG A 22 -9.79 -1.83 -11.10
CA ARG A 22 -10.44 -2.70 -10.10
C ARG A 22 -11.94 -2.74 -10.36
N LYS A 23 -12.51 -3.93 -10.41
CA LYS A 23 -13.94 -4.20 -10.59
C LYS A 23 -14.30 -5.51 -9.88
N ARG A 24 -15.61 -5.78 -9.81
CA ARG A 24 -16.09 -7.10 -9.39
C ARG A 24 -15.57 -8.19 -10.32
N THR A 25 -15.24 -9.36 -9.78
CA THR A 25 -14.73 -10.51 -10.54
C THR A 25 -15.60 -10.87 -11.75
N PRO A 26 -16.97 -10.93 -11.64
CA PRO A 26 -17.81 -11.21 -12.79
C PRO A 26 -17.66 -10.22 -13.96
N VAL A 27 -17.24 -8.98 -13.69
CA VAL A 27 -16.96 -8.01 -14.76
C VAL A 27 -15.72 -8.43 -15.56
N PHE A 28 -14.65 -8.85 -14.87
CA PHE A 28 -13.44 -9.35 -15.53
C PHE A 28 -13.66 -10.68 -16.25
N MET A 29 -14.62 -11.49 -15.81
CA MET A 29 -14.97 -12.76 -16.46
C MET A 29 -15.80 -12.59 -17.74
N GLN A 30 -16.24 -11.39 -18.08
CA GLN A 30 -16.90 -11.14 -19.36
C GLN A 30 -15.96 -11.45 -20.53
N PRO A 31 -16.46 -12.05 -21.63
CA PRO A 31 -15.66 -12.27 -22.81
C PRO A 31 -14.97 -11.00 -23.30
N ASN A 32 -13.67 -11.08 -23.59
CA ASN A 32 -12.82 -9.98 -24.10
C ASN A 32 -12.53 -8.85 -23.10
N TYR A 33 -13.01 -8.89 -21.85
CA TYR A 33 -12.80 -7.78 -20.91
C TYR A 33 -11.32 -7.64 -20.52
N VAL A 34 -10.67 -8.74 -20.11
CA VAL A 34 -9.24 -8.78 -19.78
C VAL A 34 -8.41 -8.44 -21.01
N GLU A 35 -8.74 -9.07 -22.15
CA GLU A 35 -8.02 -8.92 -23.41
C GLU A 35 -8.04 -7.46 -23.89
N ASN A 36 -9.19 -6.77 -23.80
CA ASN A 36 -9.30 -5.38 -24.20
C ASN A 36 -8.42 -4.47 -23.36
N PHE A 37 -8.43 -4.69 -22.04
CA PHE A 37 -7.60 -3.88 -21.14
C PHE A 37 -6.10 -4.13 -21.40
N VAL A 38 -5.69 -5.40 -21.48
CA VAL A 38 -4.28 -5.77 -21.71
C VAL A 38 -3.78 -5.27 -23.07
N GLN A 39 -4.59 -5.41 -24.12
CA GLN A 39 -4.22 -4.88 -25.44
C GLN A 39 -4.11 -3.36 -25.41
N SER A 40 -5.02 -2.68 -24.69
CA SER A 40 -4.95 -1.22 -24.55
C SER A 40 -3.67 -0.77 -23.82
N VAL A 41 -3.19 -1.57 -22.86
CA VAL A 41 -1.89 -1.33 -22.22
C VAL A 41 -0.77 -1.50 -23.24
N PHE A 42 -0.74 -2.60 -24.00
CA PHE A 42 0.31 -2.84 -24.98
C PHE A 42 0.31 -1.79 -26.12
N ASP A 43 -0.86 -1.37 -26.57
CA ASP A 43 -0.98 -0.34 -27.62
C ASP A 43 -0.54 1.05 -27.13
N ALA A 44 -0.59 1.30 -25.82
CA ALA A 44 -0.14 2.56 -25.22
C ALA A 44 1.37 2.58 -24.91
N LEU A 45 2.05 1.44 -25.07
CA LEU A 45 3.48 1.31 -24.76
C LEU A 45 4.32 1.28 -26.05
N GLU A 46 5.50 1.88 -25.99
CA GLU A 46 6.46 1.88 -27.08
C GLU A 46 7.73 1.11 -26.69
N GLY A 47 8.39 0.45 -27.64
CA GLY A 47 9.70 -0.14 -27.45
C GLY A 47 9.74 -1.46 -26.67
N PHE A 48 8.62 -2.09 -26.40
CA PHE A 48 8.54 -3.34 -25.62
C PHE A 48 8.87 -4.61 -26.42
N LYS A 49 8.84 -4.57 -27.76
CA LYS A 49 9.09 -5.74 -28.61
C LYS A 49 10.47 -6.34 -28.33
N GLY A 50 10.51 -7.65 -28.15
CA GLY A 50 11.71 -8.39 -27.78
C GLY A 50 12.14 -8.23 -26.32
N LYS A 51 11.43 -7.46 -25.50
CA LYS A 51 11.73 -7.23 -24.08
C LYS A 51 11.04 -8.25 -23.17
N THR A 52 11.44 -8.25 -21.90
CA THR A 52 10.86 -9.13 -20.87
C THR A 52 9.67 -8.42 -20.20
N LEU A 53 8.57 -9.16 -20.01
CA LEU A 53 7.42 -8.78 -19.20
C LEU A 53 7.37 -9.64 -17.95
N VAL A 54 7.13 -9.03 -16.78
CA VAL A 54 6.88 -9.74 -15.52
C VAL A 54 5.37 -9.85 -15.29
N ILE A 55 4.90 -10.99 -14.80
CA ILE A 55 3.51 -11.20 -14.42
C ILE A 55 3.47 -11.77 -13.01
N GLY A 56 2.69 -11.17 -12.14
CA GLY A 56 2.47 -11.66 -10.80
C GLY A 56 1.06 -11.31 -10.31
N GLY A 57 0.72 -11.84 -9.14
CA GLY A 57 -0.56 -11.57 -8.51
C GLY A 57 -0.64 -12.12 -7.11
N ASP A 58 -1.73 -11.85 -6.44
CA ASP A 58 -1.97 -12.25 -5.07
C ASP A 58 -2.66 -13.62 -4.91
N GLY A 59 -2.91 -14.32 -6.02
CA GLY A 59 -3.51 -15.64 -6.02
C GLY A 59 -5.03 -15.67 -5.85
N ARG A 60 -5.69 -14.49 -5.88
CA ARG A 60 -7.15 -14.41 -5.79
C ARG A 60 -7.87 -15.11 -6.93
N TYR A 61 -9.15 -15.37 -6.77
CA TYR A 61 -9.99 -16.01 -7.78
C TYR A 61 -9.84 -15.32 -9.15
N HIS A 62 -9.78 -16.10 -10.23
CA HIS A 62 -9.57 -15.69 -11.62
C HIS A 62 -8.12 -15.27 -11.97
N ASN A 63 -7.21 -15.29 -11.02
CA ASN A 63 -5.80 -14.87 -11.24
C ASN A 63 -5.09 -15.74 -12.28
N ASP A 64 -5.23 -17.05 -12.18
CA ASP A 64 -4.66 -18.05 -13.07
C ASP A 64 -5.14 -17.90 -14.53
N VAL A 65 -6.45 -17.73 -14.73
CA VAL A 65 -7.06 -17.53 -16.06
C VAL A 65 -6.55 -16.24 -16.71
N ALA A 66 -6.50 -15.15 -15.95
CA ALA A 66 -6.01 -13.87 -16.44
C ALA A 66 -4.52 -13.93 -16.79
N ILE A 67 -3.69 -14.63 -15.99
CA ILE A 67 -2.26 -14.85 -16.29
C ILE A 67 -2.08 -15.57 -17.63
N GLN A 68 -2.80 -16.68 -17.86
CA GLN A 68 -2.72 -17.42 -19.12
C GLN A 68 -3.11 -16.55 -20.32
N THR A 69 -4.15 -15.73 -20.16
CA THR A 69 -4.57 -14.76 -21.18
C THR A 69 -3.47 -13.76 -21.48
N ILE A 70 -2.85 -13.15 -20.45
CA ILE A 70 -1.77 -12.16 -20.63
C ILE A 70 -0.55 -12.80 -21.30
N ILE A 71 -0.17 -14.03 -20.92
CA ILE A 71 0.97 -14.76 -21.52
C ILE A 71 0.76 -14.95 -23.03
N ARG A 72 -0.43 -15.43 -23.44
CA ARG A 72 -0.75 -15.63 -24.87
C ARG A 72 -0.76 -14.32 -25.65
N MET A 73 -1.28 -13.25 -25.03
CA MET A 73 -1.29 -11.92 -25.62
C MET A 73 0.11 -11.31 -25.71
N ALA A 74 0.95 -11.46 -24.69
CA ALA A 74 2.33 -10.98 -24.70
C ALA A 74 3.13 -11.61 -25.85
N ALA A 75 3.00 -12.92 -26.04
CA ALA A 75 3.63 -13.64 -27.15
C ALA A 75 3.16 -13.11 -28.51
N ALA A 76 1.85 -12.92 -28.70
CA ALA A 76 1.27 -12.45 -29.95
C ALA A 76 1.63 -10.98 -30.25
N ASN A 77 1.84 -10.15 -29.22
CA ASN A 77 2.24 -8.74 -29.36
C ASN A 77 3.76 -8.55 -29.51
N GLY A 78 4.57 -9.60 -29.37
CA GLY A 78 6.00 -9.58 -29.66
C GLY A 78 6.91 -9.29 -28.48
N PHE A 79 6.47 -9.54 -27.23
CA PHE A 79 7.41 -9.63 -26.13
C PHE A 79 8.41 -10.76 -26.37
N GLY A 80 9.65 -10.59 -25.91
CA GLY A 80 10.71 -11.57 -26.08
C GLY A 80 10.72 -12.66 -25.01
N LYS A 81 10.15 -12.39 -23.84
CA LYS A 81 10.10 -13.30 -22.69
C LYS A 81 9.02 -12.86 -21.70
N VAL A 82 8.40 -13.82 -21.03
CA VAL A 82 7.60 -13.58 -19.81
C VAL A 82 8.29 -14.26 -18.64
N MET A 83 8.33 -13.58 -17.50
CA MET A 83 8.64 -14.14 -16.17
C MET A 83 7.38 -14.13 -15.34
N VAL A 84 7.03 -15.26 -14.74
CA VAL A 84 5.81 -15.39 -13.91
C VAL A 84 6.13 -16.15 -12.63
N GLY A 85 5.57 -15.72 -11.50
CA GLY A 85 5.76 -16.43 -10.23
C GLY A 85 5.11 -17.82 -10.26
N GLN A 86 5.74 -18.80 -9.60
CA GLN A 86 5.18 -20.15 -9.43
C GLN A 86 3.77 -20.07 -8.83
N GLY A 87 2.83 -20.83 -9.39
CA GLY A 87 1.41 -20.76 -9.02
C GLY A 87 0.72 -19.46 -9.43
N GLY A 88 1.36 -18.61 -10.26
CA GLY A 88 0.87 -17.28 -10.58
C GLY A 88 1.02 -16.27 -9.44
N ILE A 89 1.72 -16.65 -8.37
CA ILE A 89 1.92 -15.84 -7.17
C ILE A 89 3.18 -15.00 -7.29
N LEU A 90 3.05 -13.70 -7.10
CA LEU A 90 4.17 -12.78 -6.91
C LEU A 90 3.61 -11.52 -6.24
N SER A 91 4.03 -11.23 -5.01
CA SER A 91 3.53 -10.08 -4.27
C SER A 91 3.82 -8.75 -5.00
N THR A 92 3.06 -7.71 -4.71
CA THR A 92 3.28 -6.38 -5.30
C THR A 92 4.72 -5.89 -5.10
N PRO A 93 5.33 -5.91 -3.90
CA PRO A 93 6.73 -5.53 -3.73
C PRO A 93 7.72 -6.48 -4.42
N ALA A 94 7.46 -7.79 -4.41
CA ALA A 94 8.33 -8.74 -5.12
C ALA A 94 8.26 -8.54 -6.64
N THR A 95 7.09 -8.24 -7.20
CA THR A 95 6.95 -7.88 -8.63
C THR A 95 7.78 -6.64 -8.96
N SER A 96 7.72 -5.60 -8.12
CA SER A 96 8.56 -4.41 -8.26
C SER A 96 10.05 -4.77 -8.25
N HIS A 97 10.47 -5.62 -7.32
CA HIS A 97 11.87 -6.08 -7.25
C HIS A 97 12.29 -6.88 -8.48
N VAL A 98 11.51 -7.86 -8.91
CA VAL A 98 11.81 -8.70 -10.09
C VAL A 98 11.94 -7.85 -11.35
N ILE A 99 11.03 -6.87 -11.58
CA ILE A 99 11.13 -5.94 -12.71
C ILE A 99 12.49 -5.22 -12.69
N ARG A 100 12.89 -4.69 -11.55
CA ARG A 100 14.14 -3.92 -11.38
C ARG A 100 15.38 -4.81 -11.48
N HIS A 101 15.39 -5.93 -10.76
CA HIS A 101 16.52 -6.86 -10.69
C HIS A 101 16.84 -7.45 -12.06
N HIS A 102 15.83 -7.92 -12.78
CA HIS A 102 15.97 -8.52 -14.12
C HIS A 102 15.90 -7.49 -15.25
N LYS A 103 15.82 -6.18 -14.95
CA LYS A 103 15.73 -5.09 -15.94
C LYS A 103 14.62 -5.34 -16.97
N ALA A 104 13.47 -5.86 -16.51
CA ALA A 104 12.32 -6.09 -17.35
C ALA A 104 11.73 -4.75 -17.84
N PHE A 105 11.01 -4.80 -18.96
CA PHE A 105 10.37 -3.62 -19.53
C PHE A 105 9.27 -3.06 -18.61
N GLY A 106 8.61 -3.94 -17.90
CA GLY A 106 7.55 -3.67 -16.95
C GLY A 106 6.85 -4.95 -16.55
N GLY A 107 5.70 -4.84 -15.89
CA GLY A 107 4.96 -6.02 -15.46
C GLY A 107 3.51 -5.75 -15.12
N PHE A 108 2.70 -6.82 -15.11
CA PHE A 108 1.35 -6.80 -14.57
C PHE A 108 1.32 -7.35 -13.15
N VAL A 109 0.59 -6.67 -12.29
CA VAL A 109 0.21 -7.12 -10.94
C VAL A 109 -1.29 -7.36 -10.91
N LEU A 110 -1.68 -8.60 -10.71
CA LEU A 110 -3.08 -9.03 -10.65
C LEU A 110 -3.54 -9.04 -9.20
N SER A 111 -4.17 -7.95 -8.79
CA SER A 111 -4.63 -7.76 -7.42
C SER A 111 -5.66 -6.63 -7.31
N ALA A 112 -6.57 -6.76 -6.36
CA ALA A 112 -7.37 -5.65 -5.83
C ALA A 112 -6.93 -5.29 -4.40
N SER A 113 -5.66 -5.56 -4.04
CA SER A 113 -5.04 -5.28 -2.72
C SER A 113 -5.86 -5.93 -1.59
N HIS A 114 -6.27 -5.15 -0.62
CA HIS A 114 -6.99 -5.56 0.57
C HIS A 114 -8.48 -5.90 0.35
N ASN A 115 -9.02 -5.73 -0.86
CA ASN A 115 -10.42 -6.07 -1.13
C ASN A 115 -10.62 -7.58 -1.10
N PRO A 116 -11.82 -8.08 -0.69
CA PRO A 116 -12.13 -9.50 -0.68
C PRO A 116 -11.90 -10.16 -2.04
N GLY A 117 -11.50 -11.44 -2.03
CA GLY A 117 -11.38 -12.30 -3.20
C GLY A 117 -12.55 -13.26 -3.34
N GLY A 118 -12.70 -13.84 -4.51
CA GLY A 118 -13.74 -14.84 -4.78
C GLY A 118 -14.51 -14.57 -6.07
N PRO A 119 -15.40 -15.51 -6.47
CA PRO A 119 -16.14 -15.40 -7.73
C PRO A 119 -17.07 -14.19 -7.80
N ASP A 120 -17.62 -13.77 -6.66
CA ASP A 120 -18.51 -12.61 -6.55
C ASP A 120 -17.86 -11.42 -5.81
N ALA A 121 -16.54 -11.45 -5.61
CA ALA A 121 -15.79 -10.39 -4.94
C ALA A 121 -15.03 -9.51 -5.96
N ASP A 122 -13.88 -8.97 -5.58
CA ASP A 122 -13.16 -8.01 -6.39
C ASP A 122 -11.92 -8.61 -7.07
N PHE A 123 -11.63 -8.12 -8.28
CA PHE A 123 -10.43 -8.40 -9.07
C PHE A 123 -9.79 -7.12 -9.56
N GLY A 124 -8.50 -7.14 -9.86
CA GLY A 124 -7.79 -5.98 -10.37
C GLY A 124 -6.59 -6.32 -11.22
N ILE A 125 -6.23 -5.40 -12.11
CA ILE A 125 -5.03 -5.45 -12.94
C ILE A 125 -4.33 -4.10 -12.86
N LYS A 126 -3.06 -4.10 -12.50
CA LYS A 126 -2.18 -2.94 -12.47
C LYS A 126 -0.97 -3.17 -13.38
N TYR A 127 -0.55 -2.16 -14.12
CA TYR A 127 0.70 -2.19 -14.88
C TYR A 127 1.78 -1.36 -14.18
N ASN A 128 2.94 -1.98 -13.95
CA ASN A 128 4.13 -1.33 -13.42
C ASN A 128 5.17 -1.16 -14.53
N ILE A 129 5.80 0.01 -14.58
CA ILE A 129 6.82 0.34 -15.56
C ILE A 129 8.21 -0.22 -15.18
N GLY A 130 9.21 -0.03 -16.03
CA GLY A 130 10.56 -0.59 -15.86
C GLY A 130 11.32 -0.17 -14.60
N ASN A 131 10.90 0.90 -13.91
CA ASN A 131 11.46 1.23 -12.57
C ASN A 131 10.85 0.37 -11.45
N GLY A 132 9.87 -0.48 -11.75
CA GLY A 132 9.16 -1.33 -10.80
C GLY A 132 7.96 -0.67 -10.12
N GLY A 133 7.70 0.59 -10.37
CA GLY A 133 6.58 1.34 -9.79
C GLY A 133 5.34 1.39 -10.67
N PRO A 134 4.20 1.84 -10.12
CA PRO A 134 2.96 2.02 -10.88
C PRO A 134 3.15 2.95 -12.07
N ALA A 135 2.46 2.66 -13.17
CA ALA A 135 2.48 3.50 -14.36
C ALA A 135 2.01 4.94 -14.05
N PRO A 136 2.73 5.97 -14.54
CA PRO A 136 2.34 7.36 -14.36
C PRO A 136 1.05 7.70 -15.11
N GLU A 137 0.41 8.82 -14.75
CA GLU A 137 -0.88 9.25 -15.33
C GLU A 137 -0.84 9.32 -16.86
N LYS A 138 0.23 9.80 -17.44
CA LYS A 138 0.40 9.87 -18.90
C LYS A 138 0.16 8.50 -19.57
N ILE A 139 0.63 7.42 -18.96
CA ILE A 139 0.43 6.07 -19.49
C ILE A 139 -0.99 5.59 -19.22
N THR A 140 -1.50 5.75 -17.99
CA THR A 140 -2.85 5.30 -17.63
C THR A 140 -3.94 6.04 -18.42
N ASP A 141 -3.76 7.32 -18.72
CA ASP A 141 -4.65 8.10 -19.58
C ASP A 141 -4.61 7.63 -21.04
N ALA A 142 -3.42 7.31 -21.56
CA ALA A 142 -3.28 6.73 -22.90
C ALA A 142 -3.95 5.35 -22.99
N VAL A 143 -3.79 4.49 -21.96
CA VAL A 143 -4.49 3.21 -21.85
C VAL A 143 -6.01 3.41 -21.87
N PHE A 144 -6.52 4.33 -21.06
CA PHE A 144 -7.96 4.62 -21.03
C PHE A 144 -8.47 5.19 -22.36
N ALA A 145 -7.72 6.10 -22.98
CA ALA A 145 -8.09 6.63 -24.29
C ALA A 145 -8.15 5.51 -25.35
N ARG A 146 -7.18 4.57 -25.33
CA ARG A 146 -7.15 3.43 -26.25
C ARG A 146 -8.30 2.46 -25.98
N SER A 147 -8.62 2.17 -24.71
CA SER A 147 -9.70 1.24 -24.34
C SER A 147 -11.08 1.66 -24.87
N LYS A 148 -11.30 2.96 -25.08
CA LYS A 148 -12.57 3.50 -25.61
C LYS A 148 -12.76 3.28 -27.12
N VAL A 149 -11.68 2.97 -27.84
CA VAL A 149 -11.68 2.85 -29.30
C VAL A 149 -11.07 1.54 -29.78
N ILE A 150 -10.84 0.60 -28.87
CA ILE A 150 -10.28 -0.71 -29.21
C ILE A 150 -11.27 -1.49 -30.07
N ASP A 151 -10.77 -2.07 -31.17
CA ASP A 151 -11.56 -2.84 -32.12
C ASP A 151 -11.06 -4.27 -32.31
N ARG A 152 -9.87 -4.58 -31.80
CA ARG A 152 -9.21 -5.88 -31.89
C ARG A 152 -8.16 -6.05 -30.81
N TYR A 153 -7.82 -7.30 -30.53
CA TYR A 153 -6.65 -7.68 -29.75
C TYR A 153 -5.89 -8.85 -30.43
N LEU A 154 -4.62 -9.00 -30.04
CA LEU A 154 -3.75 -10.06 -30.51
C LEU A 154 -3.57 -11.11 -29.41
N SER A 155 -3.71 -12.38 -29.79
CA SER A 155 -3.44 -13.52 -28.92
C SER A 155 -2.87 -14.67 -29.75
N ASN A 156 -2.49 -15.80 -29.13
CA ASN A 156 -2.17 -17.04 -29.79
C ASN A 156 -2.99 -18.21 -29.22
N ASP A 157 -2.98 -19.34 -29.90
CA ASP A 157 -3.69 -20.56 -29.48
C ASP A 157 -2.73 -21.56 -28.77
N ALA A 158 -1.69 -21.05 -28.09
CA ALA A 158 -0.79 -21.89 -27.30
C ALA A 158 -1.52 -22.50 -26.10
N PRO A 159 -1.17 -23.74 -25.72
CA PRO A 159 -1.68 -24.35 -24.51
C PRO A 159 -1.27 -23.52 -23.28
N ASP A 160 -2.00 -23.71 -22.19
CA ASP A 160 -1.67 -23.08 -20.93
C ASP A 160 -0.29 -23.51 -20.43
N ILE A 161 0.39 -22.58 -19.78
CA ILE A 161 1.67 -22.82 -19.11
C ILE A 161 1.40 -23.54 -17.79
N ASP A 162 2.15 -24.59 -17.49
CA ASP A 162 2.16 -25.18 -16.15
C ASP A 162 2.83 -24.19 -15.17
N LEU A 163 2.01 -23.46 -14.42
CA LEU A 163 2.47 -22.50 -13.42
C LEU A 163 2.99 -23.16 -12.13
N ALA A 164 2.71 -24.47 -11.94
CA ALA A 164 3.13 -25.16 -10.72
C ALA A 164 4.62 -25.54 -10.74
N THR A 165 5.20 -25.72 -11.93
CA THR A 165 6.57 -26.20 -12.09
C THR A 165 7.51 -25.07 -12.47
N ILE A 166 8.51 -24.80 -11.60
CA ILE A 166 9.60 -23.83 -11.88
C ILE A 166 10.41 -24.30 -13.09
N GLY A 167 10.68 -23.38 -14.01
CA GLY A 167 11.46 -23.65 -15.21
C GLY A 167 10.95 -22.89 -16.43
N THR A 168 11.55 -23.17 -17.59
CA THR A 168 11.21 -22.48 -18.83
C THR A 168 10.33 -23.35 -19.73
N GLN A 169 9.19 -22.80 -20.09
CA GLN A 169 8.24 -23.35 -21.07
C GLN A 169 8.11 -22.37 -22.26
N LYS A 170 7.17 -22.58 -23.16
CA LYS A 170 6.95 -21.68 -24.31
C LYS A 170 5.47 -21.44 -24.56
N SER A 171 5.13 -20.17 -24.86
CA SER A 171 3.87 -19.79 -25.49
C SER A 171 4.16 -19.37 -26.93
N GLY A 172 3.88 -20.27 -27.90
CA GLY A 172 4.42 -20.14 -29.26
C GLY A 172 5.94 -20.26 -29.25
N ASP A 173 6.64 -19.26 -29.77
CA ASP A 173 8.11 -19.20 -29.75
C ASP A 173 8.67 -18.42 -28.57
N MET A 174 7.82 -17.70 -27.85
CA MET A 174 8.21 -16.88 -26.70
C MET A 174 8.48 -17.75 -25.46
N PRO A 175 9.67 -17.69 -24.85
CA PRO A 175 9.95 -18.34 -23.57
C PRO A 175 9.13 -17.73 -22.44
N VAL A 176 8.60 -18.60 -21.60
CA VAL A 176 7.91 -18.26 -20.34
C VAL A 176 8.67 -18.94 -19.22
N GLU A 177 9.27 -18.15 -18.35
CA GLU A 177 10.00 -18.63 -17.18
C GLU A 177 9.12 -18.53 -15.94
N VAL A 178 8.80 -19.69 -15.36
CA VAL A 178 8.16 -19.79 -14.05
C VAL A 178 9.27 -19.70 -12.99
N ILE A 179 9.25 -18.66 -12.19
CA ILE A 179 10.27 -18.38 -11.18
C ILE A 179 9.78 -18.70 -9.76
N ASP A 180 10.71 -18.94 -8.84
CA ASP A 180 10.40 -18.97 -7.40
C ASP A 180 9.97 -17.56 -6.95
N PRO A 181 8.74 -17.38 -6.46
CA PRO A 181 8.23 -16.04 -6.13
C PRO A 181 8.95 -15.39 -4.94
N VAL A 182 9.63 -16.18 -4.12
CA VAL A 182 10.24 -15.71 -2.86
C VAL A 182 11.74 -15.50 -2.97
N ALA A 183 12.44 -16.22 -3.87
CA ALA A 183 13.90 -16.30 -3.87
C ALA A 183 14.58 -14.91 -3.96
N ASP A 184 14.31 -14.16 -5.05
CA ASP A 184 14.94 -12.86 -5.29
C ASP A 184 14.58 -11.86 -4.18
N TYR A 185 13.33 -11.90 -3.70
CA TYR A 185 12.88 -11.04 -2.62
C TYR A 185 13.59 -11.37 -1.29
N ALA A 186 13.72 -12.65 -0.95
CA ALA A 186 14.40 -13.07 0.27
C ALA A 186 15.90 -12.69 0.24
N GLU A 187 16.55 -12.82 -0.92
CA GLU A 187 17.93 -12.38 -1.10
C GLU A 187 18.06 -10.86 -0.87
N LEU A 188 17.16 -10.06 -1.44
CA LEU A 188 17.12 -8.62 -1.19
C LEU A 188 16.99 -8.32 0.31
N MET A 189 16.05 -8.98 1.01
CA MET A 189 15.86 -8.76 2.46
C MET A 189 17.11 -9.10 3.28
N GLN A 190 17.87 -10.13 2.90
CA GLN A 190 19.16 -10.44 3.55
C GLN A 190 20.21 -9.34 3.38
N THR A 191 20.16 -8.57 2.30
CA THR A 191 21.09 -7.43 2.12
C THR A 191 20.72 -6.22 2.96
N LEU A 192 19.43 -6.09 3.32
CA LEU A 192 18.91 -4.93 4.03
C LEU A 192 18.96 -5.08 5.55
N PHE A 193 18.79 -6.30 6.08
CA PHE A 193 18.59 -6.55 7.50
C PHE A 193 19.65 -7.46 8.10
N ASP A 194 19.89 -7.31 9.40
CA ASP A 194 20.81 -8.15 10.18
C ASP A 194 20.13 -9.49 10.55
N PHE A 195 20.08 -10.42 9.59
CA PHE A 195 19.49 -11.74 9.80
C PHE A 195 20.14 -12.51 10.96
N PRO A 196 21.47 -12.50 11.14
CA PRO A 196 22.10 -13.13 12.32
C PRO A 196 21.60 -12.58 13.66
N ALA A 197 21.45 -11.25 13.79
CA ALA A 197 20.95 -10.65 15.03
C ALA A 197 19.47 -11.00 15.27
N ILE A 198 18.64 -10.97 14.23
CA ILE A 198 17.22 -11.37 14.34
C ILE A 198 17.10 -12.86 14.68
N ALA A 199 17.87 -13.74 14.02
CA ALA A 199 17.86 -15.17 14.32
C ALA A 199 18.30 -15.46 15.77
N LYS A 200 19.31 -14.75 16.27
CA LYS A 200 19.74 -14.84 17.67
C LYS A 200 18.63 -14.40 18.63
N MET A 201 17.85 -13.37 18.28
CA MET A 201 16.71 -12.93 19.10
C MET A 201 15.65 -14.05 19.20
N PHE A 202 15.30 -14.72 18.09
CA PHE A 202 14.39 -15.86 18.11
C PHE A 202 14.97 -17.04 18.94
N ALA A 203 16.25 -17.37 18.74
CA ALA A 203 16.92 -18.43 19.51
C ALA A 203 16.93 -18.16 21.02
N ASN A 204 16.90 -16.89 21.43
CA ASN A 204 16.81 -16.46 22.82
C ASN A 204 15.37 -16.44 23.38
N GLY A 205 14.40 -16.96 22.64
CA GLY A 205 13.02 -17.14 23.11
C GLY A 205 12.06 -16.01 22.75
N PHE A 206 12.42 -15.08 21.87
CA PHE A 206 11.48 -14.08 21.34
C PHE A 206 10.36 -14.78 20.58
N ARG A 207 9.13 -14.41 20.86
CA ARG A 207 7.93 -14.99 20.26
C ARG A 207 7.19 -13.97 19.43
N MET A 208 6.79 -14.36 18.23
CA MET A 208 5.91 -13.53 17.41
C MET A 208 4.77 -14.33 16.79
N ARG A 209 3.83 -13.61 16.22
CA ARG A 209 2.77 -14.15 15.37
C ARG A 209 2.67 -13.27 14.12
N PHE A 210 2.73 -13.90 12.96
CA PHE A 210 2.49 -13.24 11.66
C PHE A 210 1.25 -13.81 11.02
N ASP A 211 0.24 -12.99 10.80
CA ASP A 211 -0.98 -13.38 10.10
C ASP A 211 -0.87 -12.99 8.60
N ALA A 212 -0.75 -14.00 7.76
CA ALA A 212 -0.70 -13.81 6.32
C ALA A 212 -2.10 -13.67 5.68
N MET A 213 -3.17 -13.75 6.46
CA MET A 213 -4.58 -13.54 6.03
C MET A 213 -4.99 -14.40 4.82
N HIS A 214 -4.44 -15.61 4.70
CA HIS A 214 -4.58 -16.49 3.53
C HIS A 214 -4.20 -15.83 2.20
N ALA A 215 -3.28 -14.88 2.24
CA ALA A 215 -2.86 -14.05 1.12
C ALA A 215 -1.43 -14.38 0.66
N VAL A 216 -0.94 -13.60 -0.30
CA VAL A 216 0.31 -13.84 -1.03
C VAL A 216 1.56 -13.89 -0.14
N THR A 217 1.54 -13.23 1.02
CA THR A 217 2.71 -13.17 1.92
C THR A 217 2.98 -14.47 2.68
N GLY A 218 2.07 -15.43 2.69
CA GLY A 218 2.26 -16.70 3.40
C GLY A 218 3.56 -17.42 3.05
N PRO A 219 3.81 -17.79 1.79
CA PRO A 219 5.05 -18.42 1.36
C PRO A 219 6.32 -17.61 1.70
N TYR A 220 6.25 -16.28 1.60
CA TYR A 220 7.36 -15.39 1.96
C TYR A 220 7.64 -15.43 3.45
N ALA A 221 6.61 -15.33 4.27
CA ALA A 221 6.74 -15.34 5.72
C ALA A 221 7.24 -16.69 6.24
N HIS A 222 6.76 -17.82 5.72
CA HIS A 222 7.27 -19.14 6.06
C HIS A 222 8.76 -19.26 5.76
N ARG A 223 9.19 -18.91 4.52
CA ARG A 223 10.60 -18.99 4.16
C ARG A 223 11.46 -18.03 4.97
N ILE A 224 11.08 -16.76 5.09
CA ILE A 224 11.93 -15.76 5.72
C ILE A 224 11.91 -15.89 7.25
N LEU A 225 10.72 -15.90 7.86
CA LEU A 225 10.63 -15.89 9.32
C LEU A 225 10.96 -17.25 9.94
N GLU A 226 10.37 -18.35 9.41
CA GLU A 226 10.52 -19.66 10.02
C GLU A 226 11.78 -20.39 9.54
N ASP A 227 12.05 -20.43 8.22
CA ASP A 227 13.16 -21.22 7.70
C ASP A 227 14.50 -20.48 7.76
N MET A 228 14.55 -19.19 7.41
CA MET A 228 15.81 -18.44 7.36
C MET A 228 16.17 -17.78 8.69
N LEU A 229 15.20 -17.20 9.39
CA LEU A 229 15.40 -16.51 10.66
C LEU A 229 15.22 -17.42 11.88
N GLY A 230 14.71 -18.64 11.71
CA GLY A 230 14.57 -19.63 12.78
C GLY A 230 13.46 -19.33 13.77
N ALA A 231 12.47 -18.54 13.41
CA ALA A 231 11.26 -18.40 14.20
C ALA A 231 10.59 -19.78 14.37
N PRO A 232 9.98 -20.09 15.54
CA PRO A 232 9.33 -21.37 15.75
C PRO A 232 8.26 -21.67 14.69
N LYS A 233 8.14 -22.95 14.29
CA LYS A 233 7.04 -23.35 13.40
C LYS A 233 5.68 -23.00 14.01
N GLY A 234 4.77 -22.49 13.17
CA GLY A 234 3.50 -21.94 13.62
C GLY A 234 3.57 -20.45 14.04
N THR A 235 4.72 -19.80 13.84
CA THR A 235 4.83 -18.33 13.91
C THR A 235 3.94 -17.69 12.84
N VAL A 236 3.93 -18.26 11.63
CA VAL A 236 3.07 -17.84 10.54
C VAL A 236 1.73 -18.58 10.63
N ILE A 237 0.65 -17.83 10.71
CA ILE A 237 -0.72 -18.32 10.64
C ILE A 237 -1.39 -17.86 9.36
N ASN A 238 -2.44 -18.59 8.93
CA ASN A 238 -3.13 -18.32 7.67
C ASN A 238 -2.15 -18.21 6.48
N GLY A 239 -1.06 -19.00 6.52
CA GLY A 239 0.08 -18.87 5.61
C GLY A 239 -0.09 -19.56 4.26
N THR A 240 -1.22 -20.23 4.00
CA THR A 240 -1.54 -20.79 2.69
C THR A 240 -2.41 -19.81 1.90
N PRO A 241 -1.95 -19.30 0.75
CA PRO A 241 -2.78 -18.45 -0.10
C PRO A 241 -4.00 -19.19 -0.60
N LEU A 242 -5.16 -18.55 -0.50
CA LEU A 242 -6.45 -19.08 -0.97
C LEU A 242 -7.11 -18.09 -1.92
N PRO A 243 -7.84 -18.56 -2.97
CA PRO A 243 -8.45 -17.69 -3.97
C PRO A 243 -9.46 -16.68 -3.44
N ASP A 244 -10.06 -17.00 -2.29
CA ASP A 244 -11.04 -16.18 -1.57
C ASP A 244 -10.53 -15.65 -0.22
N PHE A 245 -9.20 -15.78 0.02
CA PHE A 245 -8.59 -15.46 1.31
C PHE A 245 -9.25 -16.15 2.51
N GLY A 246 -9.72 -17.40 2.30
CA GLY A 246 -10.42 -18.17 3.33
C GLY A 246 -11.81 -17.62 3.67
N GLY A 247 -12.45 -16.93 2.75
CA GLY A 247 -13.71 -16.22 2.96
C GLY A 247 -13.57 -14.94 3.77
N GLY A 248 -12.32 -14.50 4.02
CA GLY A 248 -11.98 -13.31 4.81
C GLY A 248 -11.81 -12.04 3.98
N HIS A 249 -11.51 -10.97 4.69
CA HIS A 249 -11.13 -9.68 4.13
C HIS A 249 -9.64 -9.44 4.44
N PRO A 250 -8.73 -9.50 3.45
CA PRO A 250 -7.29 -9.47 3.70
C PRO A 250 -6.79 -8.03 3.88
N ASP A 251 -7.34 -7.31 4.85
CA ASP A 251 -6.95 -5.94 5.22
C ASP A 251 -6.39 -5.95 6.65
N PRO A 252 -5.09 -5.65 6.86
CA PRO A 252 -4.42 -5.74 8.14
C PRO A 252 -4.77 -4.57 9.06
N ASN A 253 -6.02 -4.49 9.47
CA ASN A 253 -6.53 -3.51 10.42
C ASN A 253 -7.16 -4.19 11.65
N LEU A 254 -7.55 -3.40 12.65
CA LEU A 254 -8.07 -3.92 13.92
C LEU A 254 -9.44 -4.61 13.80
N VAL A 255 -10.14 -4.43 12.68
CA VAL A 255 -11.43 -5.09 12.43
C VAL A 255 -11.21 -6.49 11.89
N TYR A 256 -10.36 -6.64 10.86
CA TYR A 256 -10.18 -7.90 10.14
C TYR A 256 -9.04 -8.76 10.70
N ALA A 257 -8.04 -8.16 11.38
CA ALA A 257 -7.03 -8.86 12.14
C ALA A 257 -7.39 -8.97 13.63
N ARG A 258 -8.67 -9.12 13.94
CA ARG A 258 -9.18 -9.07 15.32
C ARG A 258 -8.60 -10.16 16.21
N ASP A 259 -8.50 -11.38 15.71
CA ASP A 259 -7.95 -12.51 16.47
C ASP A 259 -6.48 -12.27 16.85
N LEU A 260 -5.68 -11.72 15.92
CA LEU A 260 -4.30 -11.33 16.19
C LEU A 260 -4.25 -10.21 17.24
N TYR A 261 -5.10 -9.19 17.11
CA TYR A 261 -5.16 -8.09 18.08
C TYR A 261 -5.52 -8.61 19.48
N ASP A 262 -6.56 -9.43 19.60
CA ASP A 262 -7.00 -9.97 20.90
C ASP A 262 -5.93 -10.88 21.53
N LEU A 263 -5.20 -11.67 20.72
CA LEU A 263 -4.04 -12.43 21.17
C LEU A 263 -2.97 -11.52 21.78
N LEU A 264 -2.59 -10.42 21.10
CA LEU A 264 -1.54 -9.51 21.55
C LEU A 264 -1.97 -8.66 22.77
N MET A 265 -3.27 -8.44 22.95
CA MET A 265 -3.84 -7.77 24.13
C MET A 265 -4.08 -8.74 25.30
N GLY A 266 -4.03 -10.05 25.06
CA GLY A 266 -4.31 -11.09 26.03
C GLY A 266 -3.17 -11.35 27.04
N PRO A 267 -3.39 -12.25 28.02
CA PRO A 267 -2.40 -12.59 29.03
C PRO A 267 -1.20 -13.36 28.49
N ASP A 268 -1.41 -14.21 27.47
CA ASP A 268 -0.38 -15.05 26.85
C ASP A 268 0.24 -14.45 25.60
N ALA A 269 0.15 -13.11 25.46
CA ALA A 269 0.61 -12.38 24.30
C ALA A 269 2.06 -12.71 23.94
N PRO A 270 2.37 -13.00 22.67
CA PRO A 270 3.75 -13.01 22.19
C PRO A 270 4.35 -11.59 22.28
N ASP A 271 5.65 -11.48 22.04
CA ASP A 271 6.35 -10.20 22.13
C ASP A 271 6.02 -9.26 20.97
N PHE A 272 5.67 -9.85 19.81
CA PHE A 272 5.37 -9.12 18.57
C PHE A 272 4.30 -9.82 17.75
N GLY A 273 3.44 -9.03 17.12
CA GLY A 273 2.45 -9.47 16.15
C GLY A 273 2.47 -8.58 14.92
N ALA A 274 2.29 -9.19 13.76
CA ALA A 274 2.17 -8.48 12.50
C ALA A 274 1.20 -9.19 11.55
N ALA A 275 0.65 -8.44 10.60
CA ALA A 275 -0.15 -8.98 9.51
C ALA A 275 0.14 -8.22 8.21
N SER A 276 -0.20 -8.82 7.08
CA SER A 276 -0.06 -8.19 5.76
C SER A 276 -1.31 -8.44 4.91
N ASP A 277 -1.56 -7.57 3.91
CA ASP A 277 -2.76 -7.61 3.09
C ASP A 277 -2.68 -8.59 1.90
N GLY A 278 -3.72 -8.56 1.06
CA GLY A 278 -3.92 -9.48 -0.06
C GLY A 278 -2.73 -9.57 -1.00
N ASP A 279 -2.12 -8.45 -1.38
CA ASP A 279 -0.96 -8.40 -2.29
C ASP A 279 0.37 -8.09 -1.60
N GLY A 280 0.37 -8.01 -0.26
CA GLY A 280 1.59 -7.93 0.54
C GLY A 280 2.20 -6.53 0.64
N ASP A 281 1.46 -5.49 0.31
CA ASP A 281 1.97 -4.12 0.29
C ASP A 281 1.67 -3.33 1.57
N ARG A 282 0.80 -3.83 2.46
CA ARG A 282 0.45 -3.21 3.76
C ARG A 282 0.94 -4.04 4.94
N ASN A 283 0.97 -3.39 6.11
CA ASN A 283 1.37 -4.03 7.36
C ASN A 283 0.53 -3.57 8.54
N LEU A 284 0.37 -4.47 9.52
CA LEU A 284 -0.11 -4.19 10.87
C LEU A 284 1.01 -4.53 11.84
N ILE A 285 1.26 -3.65 12.82
CA ILE A 285 2.29 -3.83 13.84
C ILE A 285 1.64 -3.76 15.23
N ILE A 286 1.85 -4.82 16.02
CA ILE A 286 1.33 -4.91 17.39
C ILE A 286 2.43 -5.47 18.28
N GLY A 287 2.83 -4.76 19.31
CA GLY A 287 3.60 -5.30 20.43
C GLY A 287 2.70 -5.89 21.50
N ARG A 288 3.27 -6.55 22.49
CA ARG A 288 2.54 -7.02 23.66
C ARG A 288 1.77 -5.86 24.31
N LYS A 289 0.44 -5.89 24.25
CA LYS A 289 -0.49 -4.85 24.77
C LYS A 289 -0.26 -3.45 24.18
N ARG A 290 0.36 -3.37 22.99
CA ARG A 290 0.63 -2.11 22.32
C ARG A 290 0.33 -2.21 20.82
N PHE A 291 -0.75 -1.59 20.37
CA PHE A 291 -0.97 -1.30 18.96
C PHE A 291 -0.08 -0.13 18.53
N VAL A 292 0.56 -0.24 17.39
CA VAL A 292 1.34 0.84 16.77
C VAL A 292 0.58 1.34 15.56
N THR A 293 0.21 2.63 15.57
CA THR A 293 -0.47 3.23 14.42
C THR A 293 0.45 3.26 13.20
N PRO A 294 -0.05 3.18 11.96
CA PRO A 294 0.78 3.29 10.76
C PRO A 294 1.62 4.58 10.73
N SER A 295 1.07 5.69 11.22
CA SER A 295 1.78 6.97 11.30
C SER A 295 2.94 6.94 12.28
N ASP A 296 2.74 6.37 13.48
CA ASP A 296 3.82 6.17 14.46
C ASP A 296 4.85 5.17 13.94
N SER A 297 4.40 4.09 13.29
CA SER A 297 5.30 3.08 12.72
C SER A 297 6.24 3.71 11.68
N LEU A 298 5.72 4.54 10.76
CA LEU A 298 6.55 5.25 9.78
C LEU A 298 7.65 6.09 10.47
N ALA A 299 7.27 6.88 11.48
CA ALA A 299 8.19 7.74 12.21
C ALA A 299 9.26 6.92 12.96
N LEU A 300 8.83 5.83 13.61
CA LEU A 300 9.72 4.90 14.33
C LEU A 300 10.70 4.19 13.41
N LEU A 301 10.23 3.69 12.27
CA LEU A 301 11.06 3.06 11.26
C LEU A 301 12.13 4.03 10.73
N ALA A 302 11.72 5.27 10.40
CA ALA A 302 12.64 6.29 9.91
C ALA A 302 13.69 6.68 10.97
N ALA A 303 13.28 6.86 12.22
CA ALA A 303 14.19 7.22 13.31
C ALA A 303 15.22 6.12 13.65
N ASN A 304 14.87 4.87 13.42
CA ASN A 304 15.71 3.71 13.77
C ASN A 304 16.29 2.98 12.54
N ALA A 305 16.03 3.43 11.33
CA ALA A 305 16.51 2.79 10.10
C ALA A 305 18.02 2.53 10.10
N PRO A 306 18.89 3.43 10.59
CA PRO A 306 20.34 3.21 10.60
C PRO A 306 20.80 2.01 11.45
N LEU A 307 19.92 1.41 12.24
CA LEU A 307 20.21 0.16 12.95
C LEU A 307 20.22 -1.07 12.03
N ALA A 308 19.68 -0.95 10.83
CA ALA A 308 19.68 -2.01 9.82
C ALA A 308 20.83 -1.79 8.81
N PRO A 309 21.55 -2.86 8.41
CA PRO A 309 22.71 -2.77 7.52
C PRO A 309 22.44 -1.99 6.23
N GLY A 310 21.28 -2.19 5.60
CA GLY A 310 20.89 -1.51 4.36
C GLY A 310 20.75 0.02 4.49
N TYR A 311 20.64 0.52 5.71
CA TYR A 311 20.45 1.95 6.02
C TYR A 311 21.52 2.50 6.98
N ALA A 312 22.60 1.77 7.21
CA ALA A 312 23.66 2.13 8.18
C ALA A 312 24.32 3.49 7.88
N ASN A 313 24.30 3.93 6.63
CA ASN A 313 24.83 5.24 6.22
C ASN A 313 23.81 6.40 6.40
N GLY A 314 22.68 6.14 7.04
CA GLY A 314 21.59 7.09 7.20
C GLY A 314 20.55 7.02 6.06
N ILE A 315 19.56 7.89 6.14
CA ILE A 315 18.48 8.02 5.15
C ILE A 315 18.53 9.42 4.53
N ALA A 316 18.25 9.53 3.23
CA ALA A 316 18.31 10.80 2.50
C ALA A 316 17.17 11.75 2.89
N GLY A 317 16.01 11.20 3.10
CA GLY A 317 14.79 11.94 3.45
C GLY A 317 13.62 11.01 3.74
N ILE A 318 12.51 11.60 4.18
CA ILE A 318 11.26 10.91 4.48
C ILE A 318 10.15 11.53 3.62
N ALA A 319 9.22 10.71 3.14
CA ALA A 319 7.98 11.22 2.56
C ALA A 319 6.77 10.58 3.23
N ARG A 320 5.71 11.36 3.42
CA ARG A 320 4.41 10.87 3.86
C ARG A 320 3.28 11.41 2.99
N SER A 321 2.19 10.66 2.91
CA SER A 321 0.99 11.23 2.31
C SER A 321 0.42 12.35 3.21
N MET A 322 -0.25 13.31 2.61
CA MET A 322 -0.78 14.50 3.30
C MET A 322 -1.69 14.14 4.49
N PRO A 323 -2.58 13.14 4.41
CA PRO A 323 -3.41 12.77 5.56
C PRO A 323 -2.66 12.02 6.66
N THR A 324 -1.48 11.48 6.40
CA THR A 324 -0.63 10.82 7.41
C THR A 324 -0.16 11.84 8.45
N SER A 325 -0.04 11.43 9.71
CA SER A 325 0.36 12.34 10.78
C SER A 325 1.76 12.95 10.57
N ALA A 326 1.98 14.13 11.15
CA ALA A 326 3.28 14.82 11.14
C ALA A 326 4.31 14.22 12.11
N ALA A 327 4.11 13.01 12.62
CA ALA A 327 5.10 12.34 13.48
C ALA A 327 6.45 12.15 12.76
N ALA A 328 6.41 11.78 11.47
CA ALA A 328 7.60 11.63 10.65
C ALA A 328 8.32 12.96 10.36
N ASP A 329 7.60 14.08 10.30
CA ASP A 329 8.16 15.42 10.09
C ASP A 329 9.11 15.79 11.23
N ARG A 330 8.75 15.45 12.47
CA ARG A 330 9.56 15.71 13.66
C ARG A 330 10.84 14.89 13.68
N VAL A 331 10.79 13.68 13.12
CA VAL A 331 11.98 12.85 12.94
C VAL A 331 12.91 13.48 11.90
N ALA A 332 12.37 13.89 10.75
CA ALA A 332 13.14 14.53 9.69
C ALA A 332 13.79 15.83 10.18
N GLU A 333 13.04 16.68 10.90
CA GLU A 333 13.56 17.90 11.51
C GLU A 333 14.73 17.61 12.46
N LYS A 334 14.58 16.64 13.36
CA LYS A 334 15.65 16.30 14.32
C LYS A 334 16.87 15.68 13.65
N LEU A 335 16.69 14.93 12.57
CA LEU A 335 17.77 14.34 11.79
C LEU A 335 18.42 15.34 10.82
N GLY A 336 17.79 16.50 10.56
CA GLY A 336 18.25 17.50 9.61
C GLY A 336 18.19 17.02 8.16
N ILE A 337 17.19 16.22 7.80
CA ILE A 337 16.97 15.65 6.46
C ILE A 337 15.71 16.18 5.80
N GLU A 338 15.57 15.95 4.48
CA GLU A 338 14.38 16.39 3.75
C GLU A 338 13.10 15.67 4.24
N MET A 339 12.00 16.42 4.28
CA MET A 339 10.66 15.91 4.51
C MET A 339 9.72 16.34 3.38
N HIS A 340 9.01 15.38 2.81
CA HIS A 340 8.07 15.63 1.72
C HIS A 340 6.65 15.20 2.11
N GLU A 341 5.71 16.15 2.04
CA GLU A 341 4.28 15.88 2.13
C GLU A 341 3.72 15.76 0.70
N THR A 342 3.13 14.60 0.37
CA THR A 342 2.61 14.31 -0.97
C THR A 342 1.10 14.04 -0.94
N PRO A 343 0.41 14.06 -2.08
CA PRO A 343 -0.92 13.47 -2.17
C PRO A 343 -0.93 11.99 -1.78
N THR A 344 -2.11 11.43 -1.55
CA THR A 344 -2.28 9.98 -1.39
C THR A 344 -2.02 9.27 -2.71
N GLY A 345 -1.22 8.22 -2.67
CA GLY A 345 -0.88 7.38 -3.81
C GLY A 345 0.62 7.22 -4.00
N TRP A 346 1.05 5.95 -4.13
CA TRP A 346 2.46 5.58 -4.12
C TRP A 346 3.28 6.15 -5.29
N LYS A 347 2.62 6.50 -6.41
CA LYS A 347 3.27 7.14 -7.58
C LYS A 347 4.02 8.44 -7.23
N PHE A 348 3.53 9.21 -6.27
CA PHE A 348 4.19 10.45 -5.85
C PHE A 348 5.51 10.20 -5.10
N PHE A 349 5.55 9.11 -4.34
CA PHE A 349 6.81 8.68 -3.70
C PHE A 349 7.82 8.16 -4.73
N GLY A 350 7.34 7.52 -5.81
CA GLY A 350 8.19 6.96 -6.86
C GLY A 350 9.15 7.99 -7.45
N ASN A 351 8.69 9.20 -7.77
CA ASN A 351 9.53 10.28 -8.29
C ASN A 351 10.62 10.70 -7.30
N LEU A 352 10.26 10.86 -6.03
CA LEU A 352 11.20 11.25 -4.96
C LEU A 352 12.24 10.16 -4.68
N LEU A 353 11.81 8.88 -4.72
CA LEU A 353 12.68 7.71 -4.59
C LEU A 353 13.66 7.59 -5.75
N ASP A 354 13.21 7.80 -6.99
CA ASP A 354 14.06 7.75 -8.18
C ASP A 354 15.05 8.90 -8.23
N ALA A 355 14.67 10.07 -7.73
CA ALA A 355 15.54 11.22 -7.59
C ALA A 355 16.54 11.12 -6.40
N GLY A 356 16.44 10.07 -5.58
CA GLY A 356 17.30 9.88 -4.39
C GLY A 356 17.05 10.89 -3.27
N ARG A 357 15.90 11.60 -3.29
CA ARG A 357 15.56 12.61 -2.28
C ARG A 357 14.97 12.00 -1.01
N VAL A 358 14.34 10.85 -1.11
CA VAL A 358 13.78 10.11 0.03
C VAL A 358 14.28 8.68 0.06
N THR A 359 14.37 8.13 1.26
CA THR A 359 14.71 6.72 1.49
C THR A 359 13.51 5.96 2.03
N ILE A 360 12.75 6.54 2.94
CA ILE A 360 11.59 5.90 3.58
C ILE A 360 10.35 6.74 3.33
N CYS A 361 9.26 6.08 2.99
CA CYS A 361 7.97 6.71 2.78
C CYS A 361 6.83 5.85 3.31
N GLY A 362 5.71 6.50 3.63
CA GLY A 362 4.55 5.79 4.15
C GLY A 362 3.25 6.59 4.15
N GLU A 363 2.19 5.84 4.36
CA GLU A 363 0.81 6.33 4.38
C GLU A 363 0.09 5.85 5.65
N GLU A 364 -0.88 6.62 6.12
CA GLU A 364 -1.75 6.27 7.25
C GLU A 364 -2.58 5.00 7.00
N SER A 365 -2.71 4.62 5.75
CA SER A 365 -3.42 3.42 5.30
C SER A 365 -2.60 2.14 5.42
N ALA A 366 -1.58 2.13 6.29
CA ALA A 366 -0.72 0.98 6.58
C ALA A 366 0.29 0.62 5.48
N GLY A 367 0.47 1.47 4.46
CA GLY A 367 1.50 1.31 3.44
C GLY A 367 2.80 1.97 3.86
N THR A 368 3.89 1.20 3.92
CA THR A 368 5.24 1.70 4.23
C THR A 368 6.23 1.06 3.28
N GLY A 369 7.30 1.76 2.93
CA GLY A 369 8.35 1.22 2.08
C GLY A 369 9.60 2.09 2.07
N SER A 370 10.59 1.62 1.34
CA SER A 370 11.83 2.38 1.13
C SER A 370 12.29 2.32 -0.32
N ASN A 371 13.48 2.87 -0.56
CA ASN A 371 14.09 2.92 -1.90
C ASN A 371 14.53 1.55 -2.46
N HIS A 372 14.35 0.45 -1.72
CA HIS A 372 14.68 -0.91 -2.16
C HIS A 372 13.79 -1.37 -3.33
N VAL A 373 12.51 -0.98 -3.31
CA VAL A 373 11.54 -1.18 -4.41
C VAL A 373 10.82 0.13 -4.75
N ARG A 374 9.82 0.11 -5.65
CA ARG A 374 9.00 1.27 -6.02
C ARG A 374 7.51 1.07 -5.69
N GLU A 375 7.25 0.17 -4.77
CA GLU A 375 5.94 -0.12 -4.19
C GLU A 375 6.02 -0.09 -2.66
N LYS A 376 4.88 -0.08 -1.99
CA LYS A 376 4.77 -0.37 -0.56
C LYS A 376 5.23 -1.80 -0.31
N ASP A 377 5.74 -2.08 0.89
CA ASP A 377 6.21 -3.41 1.25
C ASP A 377 5.91 -3.73 2.71
N GLY A 378 4.89 -4.56 2.92
CA GLY A 378 4.44 -4.91 4.27
C GLY A 378 5.44 -5.77 5.03
N LEU A 379 6.02 -6.78 4.38
CA LEU A 379 6.97 -7.67 5.03
C LEU A 379 8.32 -6.99 5.30
N TRP A 380 8.76 -6.08 4.42
CA TRP A 380 9.92 -5.24 4.69
C TRP A 380 9.75 -4.42 5.98
N ALA A 381 8.57 -3.82 6.18
CA ALA A 381 8.29 -3.06 7.40
C ALA A 381 8.35 -3.95 8.65
N VAL A 382 7.81 -5.16 8.57
CA VAL A 382 7.91 -6.17 9.65
C VAL A 382 9.36 -6.55 9.93
N LEU A 383 10.17 -6.78 8.90
CA LEU A 383 11.58 -7.12 9.04
C LEU A 383 12.39 -5.97 9.61
N LEU A 384 12.11 -4.71 9.25
CA LEU A 384 12.75 -3.56 9.85
C LEU A 384 12.40 -3.43 11.34
N TRP A 385 11.14 -3.67 11.72
CA TRP A 385 10.74 -3.76 13.13
C TRP A 385 11.51 -4.85 13.89
N LEU A 386 11.63 -6.06 13.32
CA LEU A 386 12.40 -7.16 13.93
C LEU A 386 13.88 -6.80 14.08
N ASN A 387 14.46 -6.12 13.08
CA ASN A 387 15.84 -5.63 13.15
C ASN A 387 16.03 -4.60 14.27
N ILE A 388 15.08 -3.65 14.41
CA ILE A 388 15.10 -2.65 15.49
C ILE A 388 14.98 -3.33 16.87
N LEU A 389 14.05 -4.29 17.02
CA LEU A 389 13.88 -5.06 18.25
C LEU A 389 15.14 -5.84 18.62
N ALA A 390 15.77 -6.51 17.65
CA ALA A 390 17.01 -7.25 17.85
C ALA A 390 18.18 -6.32 18.23
N ALA A 391 18.31 -5.17 17.59
CA ALA A 391 19.39 -4.22 17.85
C ALA A 391 19.24 -3.48 19.19
N ARG A 392 18.00 -3.13 19.57
CA ARG A 392 17.74 -2.38 20.80
C ARG A 392 17.57 -3.26 22.04
N GLY A 393 17.13 -4.52 21.87
CA GLY A 393 16.85 -5.43 22.99
C GLY A 393 15.71 -4.94 23.90
N GLN A 394 14.79 -4.13 23.37
CA GLN A 394 13.66 -3.52 24.07
C GLN A 394 12.33 -4.07 23.53
N SER A 395 11.27 -3.97 24.33
CA SER A 395 9.91 -4.27 23.83
C SER A 395 9.41 -3.21 22.85
N VAL A 396 8.38 -3.54 22.07
CA VAL A 396 7.70 -2.55 21.20
C VAL A 396 7.19 -1.36 22.03
N ASP A 397 6.60 -1.61 23.21
CA ASP A 397 6.09 -0.54 24.07
C ASP A 397 7.20 0.40 24.55
N ASP A 398 8.35 -0.14 24.95
CA ASP A 398 9.50 0.67 25.37
C ASP A 398 10.01 1.53 24.21
N ILE A 399 10.13 0.95 23.01
CA ILE A 399 10.58 1.68 21.81
C ILE A 399 9.61 2.81 21.45
N VAL A 400 8.31 2.56 21.53
CA VAL A 400 7.27 3.58 21.28
C VAL A 400 7.35 4.70 22.32
N ARG A 401 7.48 4.36 23.61
CA ARG A 401 7.60 5.34 24.69
C ARG A 401 8.87 6.18 24.56
N ASP A 402 10.01 5.57 24.26
CA ASP A 402 11.27 6.27 24.02
C ASP A 402 11.15 7.23 22.82
N HIS A 403 10.44 6.81 21.78
CA HIS A 403 10.15 7.66 20.62
C HIS A 403 9.32 8.88 21.02
N TRP A 404 8.23 8.69 21.74
CA TRP A 404 7.39 9.79 22.21
C TRP A 404 8.12 10.71 23.20
N ALA A 405 8.96 10.18 24.07
CA ALA A 405 9.82 10.96 24.97
C ALA A 405 10.87 11.79 24.21
N THR A 406 11.20 11.39 22.99
CA THR A 406 12.21 12.04 22.15
C THR A 406 11.62 13.07 21.18
N TYR A 407 10.47 12.76 20.56
CA TYR A 407 9.86 13.50 19.45
C TYR A 407 8.49 14.09 19.80
N GLY A 408 7.91 13.71 20.94
CA GLY A 408 6.51 13.95 21.27
C GLY A 408 5.60 12.88 20.63
N ARG A 409 4.33 12.90 21.02
CA ARG A 409 3.28 12.02 20.48
C ARG A 409 2.33 12.82 19.60
N ASN A 410 2.07 12.31 18.40
CA ASN A 410 0.97 12.77 17.59
C ASN A 410 -0.24 11.86 17.84
N TYR A 411 -1.19 12.28 18.68
CA TYR A 411 -2.49 11.61 18.75
C TYR A 411 -3.17 11.73 17.40
N TYR A 412 -3.56 10.61 16.83
CA TYR A 412 -4.06 10.56 15.45
C TYR A 412 -5.20 9.57 15.32
N THR A 413 -6.24 9.94 14.58
CA THR A 413 -7.35 9.05 14.21
C THR A 413 -7.89 9.43 12.83
N ARG A 414 -8.46 8.44 12.15
CA ARG A 414 -9.25 8.62 10.93
C ARG A 414 -10.67 8.16 11.20
N HIS A 415 -11.64 8.99 10.84
CA HIS A 415 -13.05 8.69 10.86
C HIS A 415 -13.55 8.59 9.42
N ASP A 416 -14.05 7.44 9.01
CA ASP A 416 -14.64 7.21 7.70
C ASP A 416 -16.17 7.23 7.82
N TYR A 417 -16.82 7.99 6.95
CA TYR A 417 -18.26 8.01 6.77
C TYR A 417 -18.54 7.42 5.39
N ASP A 418 -18.88 6.13 5.39
CA ASP A 418 -19.10 5.36 4.15
C ASP A 418 -20.52 5.52 3.62
N GLU A 419 -20.68 5.25 2.31
CA GLU A 419 -21.97 5.27 1.62
C GLU A 419 -22.74 6.58 1.79
N VAL A 420 -22.03 7.71 1.89
CA VAL A 420 -22.66 9.03 1.83
C VAL A 420 -23.11 9.29 0.39
N ASP A 421 -24.30 9.88 0.22
CA ASP A 421 -24.73 10.32 -1.11
C ASP A 421 -23.65 11.20 -1.76
N ALA A 422 -23.27 10.86 -2.99
CA ALA A 422 -22.14 11.50 -3.65
C ALA A 422 -22.37 13.00 -3.89
N ALA A 423 -23.62 13.43 -4.15
CA ALA A 423 -23.95 14.84 -4.34
C ALA A 423 -23.83 15.60 -3.02
N VAL A 424 -24.31 15.00 -1.91
CA VAL A 424 -24.19 15.57 -0.56
C VAL A 424 -22.72 15.70 -0.15
N ALA A 425 -21.93 14.65 -0.35
CA ALA A 425 -20.50 14.64 -0.01
C ALA A 425 -19.70 15.67 -0.83
N ASN A 426 -19.94 15.76 -2.13
CA ASN A 426 -19.30 16.75 -2.99
C ASN A 426 -19.70 18.17 -2.61
N GLN A 427 -20.99 18.42 -2.31
CA GLN A 427 -21.46 19.75 -1.89
C GLN A 427 -20.85 20.16 -0.55
N LEU A 428 -20.74 19.22 0.42
CA LEU A 428 -20.08 19.48 1.71
C LEU A 428 -18.65 19.97 1.50
N VAL A 429 -17.88 19.27 0.68
CA VAL A 429 -16.47 19.64 0.42
C VAL A 429 -16.38 20.95 -0.36
N ALA A 430 -17.29 21.20 -1.32
CA ALA A 430 -17.33 22.48 -2.05
C ALA A 430 -17.62 23.66 -1.13
N ASP A 431 -18.60 23.53 -0.24
CA ASP A 431 -18.94 24.57 0.72
C ASP A 431 -17.82 24.80 1.74
N LEU A 432 -17.18 23.73 2.20
CA LEU A 432 -16.04 23.84 3.09
C LEU A 432 -14.86 24.56 2.41
N ARG A 433 -14.62 24.25 1.14
CA ARG A 433 -13.61 24.94 0.32
C ARG A 433 -13.90 26.44 0.19
N ALA A 434 -15.17 26.80 -0.03
CA ALA A 434 -15.58 28.20 -0.11
C ALA A 434 -15.40 28.97 1.20
N LYS A 435 -15.45 28.28 2.35
CA LYS A 435 -15.24 28.86 3.68
C LYS A 435 -13.77 29.00 4.10
N LEU A 436 -12.82 28.43 3.34
CA LEU A 436 -11.40 28.46 3.71
C LEU A 436 -10.86 29.87 4.01
N PRO A 437 -11.22 30.94 3.26
CA PRO A 437 -10.78 32.30 3.58
C PRO A 437 -11.29 32.83 4.94
N GLU A 438 -12.46 32.36 5.38
CA GLU A 438 -13.05 32.75 6.67
C GLU A 438 -12.43 31.94 7.83
N ILE A 439 -12.03 30.68 7.55
CA ILE A 439 -11.39 29.79 8.52
C ILE A 439 -9.95 30.22 8.75
N ALA A 440 -9.24 30.66 7.70
CA ALA A 440 -7.86 31.08 7.79
C ALA A 440 -7.71 32.28 8.76
N GLY A 441 -6.87 32.12 9.79
CA GLY A 441 -6.67 33.13 10.83
C GLY A 441 -7.77 33.21 11.88
N ALA A 442 -8.83 32.39 11.81
CA ALA A 442 -9.83 32.29 12.86
C ALA A 442 -9.25 31.68 14.13
N THR A 443 -9.95 31.88 15.25
CA THR A 443 -9.64 31.22 16.52
C THR A 443 -10.90 30.49 17.01
N TYR A 444 -10.75 29.20 17.30
CA TYR A 444 -11.82 28.37 17.85
C TYR A 444 -11.48 28.01 19.30
N ASP A 445 -12.23 28.60 20.22
CA ASP A 445 -11.95 28.59 21.66
C ASP A 445 -10.52 29.11 21.95
N SER A 446 -9.55 28.23 22.20
CA SER A 446 -8.14 28.58 22.41
C SER A 446 -7.21 28.21 21.24
N LEU A 447 -7.73 27.56 20.19
CA LEU A 447 -6.96 27.13 19.06
C LEU A 447 -6.99 28.15 17.92
N ALA A 448 -5.87 28.81 17.68
CA ALA A 448 -5.70 29.70 16.53
C ALA A 448 -5.38 28.89 15.27
N VAL A 449 -6.09 29.15 14.17
CA VAL A 449 -5.81 28.57 12.87
C VAL A 449 -4.56 29.20 12.28
N ALA A 450 -3.54 28.40 12.02
CA ALA A 450 -2.29 28.81 11.39
C ALA A 450 -2.39 28.83 9.86
N TYR A 451 -3.11 27.85 9.28
CA TYR A 451 -3.40 27.79 7.85
C TYR A 451 -4.70 27.02 7.59
N ALA A 452 -5.37 27.38 6.51
CA ALA A 452 -6.53 26.63 5.99
C ALA A 452 -6.46 26.68 4.46
N ASP A 453 -6.31 25.52 3.82
CA ASP A 453 -6.13 25.42 2.38
C ASP A 453 -6.74 24.14 1.78
N ASP A 454 -6.82 24.09 0.45
CA ASP A 454 -7.03 22.89 -0.32
C ASP A 454 -5.67 22.46 -0.89
N PHE A 455 -5.15 21.34 -0.39
CA PHE A 455 -3.79 20.91 -0.65
C PHE A 455 -3.51 20.76 -2.14
N THR A 456 -2.53 21.52 -2.60
CA THR A 456 -1.98 21.43 -3.96
C THR A 456 -0.52 21.02 -3.87
N TYR A 457 -0.18 19.95 -4.55
CA TYR A 457 1.18 19.42 -4.61
C TYR A 457 1.86 19.83 -5.90
N HIS A 458 3.06 20.36 -5.76
CA HIS A 458 3.98 20.62 -6.86
C HIS A 458 5.13 19.63 -6.74
N ASP A 459 5.22 18.69 -7.70
CA ASP A 459 6.27 17.68 -7.68
C ASP A 459 7.63 18.33 -7.94
N PRO A 460 8.59 18.23 -6.99
CA PRO A 460 9.88 18.89 -7.13
C PRO A 460 10.83 18.18 -8.11
N VAL A 461 10.45 17.03 -8.67
CA VAL A 461 11.25 16.24 -9.60
C VAL A 461 10.83 16.48 -11.04
N ASP A 462 9.54 16.38 -11.36
CA ASP A 462 9.03 16.51 -12.74
C ASP A 462 8.28 17.82 -13.00
N GLY A 463 8.05 18.63 -11.96
CA GLY A 463 7.35 19.92 -12.05
C GLY A 463 5.83 19.79 -12.23
N SER A 464 5.27 18.58 -12.15
CA SER A 464 3.83 18.38 -12.28
C SER A 464 3.07 18.95 -11.08
N THR A 465 1.80 19.31 -11.30
CA THR A 465 0.94 19.88 -10.25
C THR A 465 -0.32 19.04 -10.08
N SER A 466 -0.61 18.66 -8.84
CA SER A 466 -1.83 17.95 -8.44
C SER A 466 -2.60 18.80 -7.43
N ALA A 467 -3.69 19.44 -7.89
CA ALA A 467 -4.55 20.29 -7.07
C ALA A 467 -5.71 19.50 -6.43
N ASN A 468 -6.39 20.12 -5.46
CA ASN A 468 -7.60 19.62 -4.81
C ASN A 468 -7.41 18.24 -4.14
N GLN A 469 -6.28 18.05 -3.47
CA GLN A 469 -5.91 16.77 -2.85
C GLN A 469 -6.53 16.56 -1.46
N GLY A 470 -7.21 17.56 -0.93
CA GLY A 470 -7.92 17.52 0.36
C GLY A 470 -7.81 18.84 1.13
N ILE A 471 -8.82 19.13 1.89
CA ILE A 471 -8.89 20.34 2.71
C ILE A 471 -8.09 20.13 3.99
N ARG A 472 -7.18 21.06 4.30
CA ARG A 472 -6.38 21.07 5.52
C ARG A 472 -6.70 22.31 6.36
N ILE A 473 -6.85 22.10 7.66
CA ILE A 473 -6.95 23.16 8.66
C ILE A 473 -5.90 22.83 9.73
N GLY A 474 -4.82 23.60 9.75
CA GLY A 474 -3.74 23.44 10.73
C GLY A 474 -3.79 24.55 11.78
N PHE A 475 -3.50 24.19 13.02
CA PHE A 475 -3.53 25.07 14.17
C PHE A 475 -2.14 25.40 14.67
N ALA A 476 -2.02 26.51 15.41
CA ALA A 476 -0.74 27.02 15.89
C ALA A 476 -0.03 26.10 16.90
N ASP A 477 -0.76 25.21 17.55
CA ASP A 477 -0.22 24.18 18.45
C ASP A 477 0.30 22.92 17.74
N GLY A 478 0.20 22.88 16.40
CA GLY A 478 0.55 21.72 15.57
C GLY A 478 -0.57 20.70 15.40
N SER A 479 -1.76 20.95 15.96
CA SER A 479 -2.96 20.13 15.68
C SER A 479 -3.46 20.36 14.27
N ARG A 480 -4.20 19.36 13.73
CA ARG A 480 -4.64 19.40 12.33
C ARG A 480 -5.97 18.66 12.12
N ILE A 481 -6.80 19.21 11.24
CA ILE A 481 -8.00 18.57 10.69
C ILE A 481 -7.79 18.46 9.18
N VAL A 482 -8.04 17.28 8.62
CA VAL A 482 -8.02 17.06 7.16
C VAL A 482 -9.33 16.41 6.73
N VAL A 483 -9.93 16.92 5.66
CA VAL A 483 -11.17 16.41 5.07
C VAL A 483 -10.92 16.00 3.62
N ARG A 484 -11.25 14.75 3.29
CA ARG A 484 -11.11 14.21 1.94
C ARG A 484 -12.33 13.42 1.51
N LEU A 485 -12.58 13.38 0.20
CA LEU A 485 -13.46 12.40 -0.41
C LEU A 485 -12.61 11.28 -1.01
N SER A 486 -12.95 10.05 -0.71
CA SER A 486 -12.35 8.87 -1.33
C SER A 486 -13.24 8.40 -2.49
N GLY A 487 -12.63 8.22 -3.67
CA GLY A 487 -13.28 7.65 -4.85
C GLY A 487 -13.20 6.13 -4.96
N THR A 488 -12.81 5.41 -3.90
CA THR A 488 -12.58 3.95 -3.95
C THR A 488 -13.83 3.11 -3.69
N GLY A 489 -14.97 3.71 -3.32
CA GLY A 489 -16.24 3.02 -3.10
C GLY A 489 -16.92 2.63 -4.41
N THR A 490 -17.47 1.42 -4.47
CA THR A 490 -18.32 0.96 -5.59
C THR A 490 -19.76 1.49 -5.48
N VAL A 491 -20.16 1.94 -4.28
CA VAL A 491 -21.48 2.51 -3.97
C VAL A 491 -21.29 3.72 -3.07
N GLY A 492 -21.81 4.89 -3.48
CA GLY A 492 -21.71 6.13 -2.74
C GLY A 492 -20.29 6.72 -2.68
N ALA A 493 -20.11 7.74 -1.84
CA ALA A 493 -18.82 8.36 -1.54
C ALA A 493 -18.43 8.04 -0.09
N THR A 494 -17.13 7.90 0.17
CA THR A 494 -16.58 7.87 1.53
C THR A 494 -16.00 9.24 1.87
N LEU A 495 -16.60 9.92 2.83
CA LEU A 495 -16.02 11.11 3.44
C LEU A 495 -15.05 10.69 4.53
N ARG A 496 -13.79 11.12 4.43
CA ARG A 496 -12.73 10.82 5.39
C ARG A 496 -12.31 12.06 6.15
N LEU A 497 -12.34 11.94 7.45
CA LEU A 497 -11.91 12.95 8.39
C LEU A 497 -10.68 12.44 9.13
N TYR A 498 -9.57 13.17 9.03
CA TYR A 498 -8.34 12.86 9.74
C TYR A 498 -8.10 13.95 10.79
N LEU A 499 -7.79 13.51 12.00
CA LEU A 499 -7.65 14.38 13.17
C LEU A 499 -6.31 14.09 13.83
N GLU A 500 -5.59 15.14 14.14
CA GLU A 500 -4.25 15.05 14.72
C GLU A 500 -4.06 16.13 15.78
N ARG A 501 -3.53 15.72 16.95
CA ARG A 501 -3.08 16.61 18.01
C ARG A 501 -1.67 16.27 18.43
N TYR A 502 -0.81 17.27 18.45
CA TYR A 502 0.55 17.11 18.93
C TYR A 502 0.62 17.28 20.46
N GLU A 503 1.31 16.36 21.12
CA GLU A 503 1.66 16.40 22.53
C GLU A 503 3.20 16.42 22.65
N PRO A 504 3.79 17.47 23.27
CA PRO A 504 5.25 17.59 23.39
C PRO A 504 5.90 16.41 24.13
N ALA A 505 7.23 16.27 23.97
CA ALA A 505 8.03 15.19 24.56
C ALA A 505 7.88 15.03 26.09
N HIS A 506 7.52 16.10 26.80
CA HIS A 506 7.28 16.07 28.26
C HIS A 506 5.79 16.10 28.61
N GLY A 507 4.92 15.90 27.63
CA GLY A 507 3.47 15.93 27.79
C GLY A 507 2.87 14.59 28.24
N GLN A 508 1.54 14.49 28.11
CA GLN A 508 0.78 13.29 28.47
C GLN A 508 0.65 12.35 27.28
N HIS A 509 1.42 11.26 27.30
CA HIS A 509 1.46 10.33 26.18
C HIS A 509 0.54 9.11 26.33
N ASP A 510 -0.12 8.92 27.48
CA ASP A 510 -0.92 7.72 27.78
C ASP A 510 -2.45 7.99 27.77
N LEU A 511 -2.90 9.12 27.22
CA LEU A 511 -4.32 9.37 27.07
C LEU A 511 -4.94 8.42 26.03
N ASP A 512 -6.21 8.09 26.23
CA ASP A 512 -7.01 7.47 25.19
C ASP A 512 -7.09 8.41 23.97
N THR A 513 -6.88 7.87 22.78
CA THR A 513 -6.77 8.66 21.54
C THR A 513 -8.04 9.45 21.24
N GLN A 514 -9.22 8.83 21.37
CA GLN A 514 -10.48 9.52 21.09
C GLN A 514 -10.76 10.62 22.11
N SER A 515 -10.40 10.37 23.37
CA SER A 515 -10.49 11.38 24.44
C SER A 515 -9.55 12.55 24.21
N ALA A 516 -8.30 12.29 23.82
CA ALA A 516 -7.30 13.32 23.51
C ALA A 516 -7.72 14.19 22.31
N LEU A 517 -8.47 13.63 21.37
CA LEU A 517 -8.94 14.29 20.14
C LEU A 517 -10.37 14.80 20.22
N SER A 518 -11.07 14.63 21.35
CA SER A 518 -12.51 14.92 21.48
C SER A 518 -12.90 16.35 21.07
N PHE A 519 -12.05 17.34 21.42
CA PHE A 519 -12.26 18.72 21.02
C PHE A 519 -12.17 18.88 19.49
N LEU A 520 -11.14 18.33 18.85
CA LEU A 520 -10.95 18.40 17.39
C LEU A 520 -12.05 17.66 16.63
N ILE A 521 -12.53 16.53 17.15
CA ILE A 521 -13.67 15.77 16.59
C ILE A 521 -14.93 16.67 16.57
N SER A 522 -15.22 17.31 17.68
CA SER A 522 -16.37 18.22 17.80
C SER A 522 -16.20 19.46 16.93
N LEU A 523 -14.99 20.01 16.85
CA LEU A 523 -14.68 21.17 16.03
C LEU A 523 -14.81 20.86 14.53
N ALA A 524 -14.32 19.71 14.09
CA ALA A 524 -14.43 19.28 12.70
C ALA A 524 -15.90 19.14 12.25
N ASP A 525 -16.76 18.53 13.09
CA ASP A 525 -18.20 18.45 12.82
C ASP A 525 -18.84 19.86 12.76
N ARG A 526 -18.50 20.75 13.69
CA ARG A 526 -18.99 22.13 13.71
C ARG A 526 -18.57 22.93 12.47
N ILE A 527 -17.35 22.75 11.98
CA ILE A 527 -16.84 23.48 10.79
C ILE A 527 -17.45 22.91 9.50
N ALA A 528 -17.46 21.60 9.35
CA ALA A 528 -17.87 20.92 8.12
C ALA A 528 -19.37 20.58 8.09
N GLY A 529 -20.06 20.55 9.25
CA GLY A 529 -21.47 20.16 9.32
C GLY A 529 -21.72 18.71 8.94
N ILE A 530 -20.83 17.80 9.33
CA ILE A 530 -20.83 16.41 8.85
C ILE A 530 -22.14 15.71 9.22
N ARG A 531 -22.54 15.75 10.49
CA ARG A 531 -23.77 15.09 10.98
C ARG A 531 -25.02 15.65 10.31
N GLU A 532 -25.14 16.98 10.29
CA GLU A 532 -26.30 17.68 9.71
C GLU A 532 -26.47 17.33 8.22
N ARG A 533 -25.37 17.30 7.47
CA ARG A 533 -25.40 17.13 6.01
C ARG A 533 -25.49 15.69 5.57
N THR A 534 -24.79 14.79 6.26
CA THR A 534 -24.74 13.37 5.88
C THR A 534 -25.83 12.53 6.53
N GLY A 535 -26.48 13.04 7.59
CA GLY A 535 -27.42 12.30 8.42
C GLY A 535 -26.76 11.16 9.22
N ARG A 536 -25.43 11.17 9.35
CA ARG A 536 -24.67 10.14 10.07
C ARG A 536 -24.31 10.66 11.48
N ASP A 537 -24.82 10.01 12.51
CA ASP A 537 -24.54 10.39 13.92
C ASP A 537 -23.12 10.01 14.36
N ALA A 538 -22.52 9.01 13.71
CA ALA A 538 -21.19 8.49 13.99
C ALA A 538 -20.49 8.05 12.70
N PRO A 539 -19.14 7.98 12.68
CA PRO A 539 -18.40 7.38 11.58
C PRO A 539 -18.68 5.89 11.47
N SER A 540 -18.62 5.37 10.23
CA SER A 540 -18.74 3.93 9.94
C SER A 540 -17.53 3.16 10.46
N VAL A 541 -16.34 3.77 10.36
CA VAL A 541 -15.06 3.18 10.77
C VAL A 541 -14.23 4.25 11.50
N ILE A 542 -13.58 3.84 12.59
CA ILE A 542 -12.58 4.61 13.33
C ILE A 542 -11.27 3.83 13.33
N THR A 543 -10.18 4.44 12.89
CA THR A 543 -8.84 3.83 12.88
C THR A 543 -7.81 4.74 13.52
#